data_cc545d200bfb2f7d4ba7974d97c46055
#
_entry.id   cc545d200bfb2f7d4ba7974d97c46055
#
_cell.length_a   1.000
_cell.length_b   1.000
_cell.length_c   1.000
_cell.angle_alpha   90.00
_cell.angle_beta   90.00
_cell.angle_gamma   90.00
#
_symmetry.space_group_name_H-M   'P 1'
#
loop_
_entity.id
_entity.type
_entity.pdbx_description
1 polymer ?
#
loop_
_entity_poly.entity_id
_entity_poly.type
_entity_poly.pdbx_seq_one_letter_code
_entity_poly.pdbx_strand_id
1 'polypeptide(L)'
;LERVLPVIGCYADTIVETGPLGSAHTIKLLNNFLALATGAVVGEALAAAMSLGVDLSVFDAAVRTGGADSAMYRRFAHWALEGDDSHFQATMRIGEKDLRYYRQMADAAELPTAMADAATQLYRLASQLGHARQFMPVLPSILASLADGRERALPRRE
;
A
#
# COMPACT_ATOMS: atom_id res chain seq x y z
N LEU A 1 11.89 22.91 19.73
CA LEU A 1 11.83 21.44 19.72
C LEU A 1 12.19 20.83 21.08
N GLU A 2 13.32 21.21 21.71
CA GLU A 2 13.81 20.66 23.00
C GLU A 2 12.74 20.56 24.10
N ARG A 3 11.85 21.58 24.22
CA ARG A 3 10.79 21.60 25.23
C ARG A 3 9.69 20.54 25.04
N VAL A 4 9.53 20.02 23.82
CA VAL A 4 8.48 19.03 23.49
C VAL A 4 9.02 17.61 23.32
N LEU A 5 10.33 17.45 23.14
CA LEU A 5 10.98 16.16 23.00
C LEU A 5 10.64 15.15 24.12
N PRO A 6 10.66 15.55 25.42
CA PRO A 6 10.31 14.64 26.51
C PRO A 6 8.86 14.14 26.42
N VAL A 7 7.94 15.00 25.93
CA VAL A 7 6.53 14.63 25.76
C VAL A 7 6.36 13.71 24.57
N ILE A 8 7.02 13.99 23.45
CA ILE A 8 6.97 13.15 22.24
C ILE A 8 7.56 11.76 22.53
N GLY A 9 8.67 11.70 23.30
CA GLY A 9 9.33 10.46 23.69
C GLY A 9 8.46 9.50 24.53
N CYS A 10 7.34 9.98 25.10
CA CYS A 10 6.40 9.11 25.80
C CYS A 10 5.59 8.19 24.88
N TYR A 11 5.54 8.47 23.56
CA TYR A 11 4.74 7.71 22.58
C TYR A 11 5.44 7.52 21.22
N ALA A 12 6.71 7.90 21.11
CA ALA A 12 7.50 7.71 19.89
C ALA A 12 8.92 7.22 20.26
N ASP A 13 9.27 6.02 19.84
CA ASP A 13 10.60 5.43 20.07
C ASP A 13 11.67 6.06 19.18
N THR A 14 11.29 6.58 18.02
CA THR A 14 12.20 7.21 17.06
C THR A 14 11.69 8.59 16.68
N ILE A 15 12.52 9.59 16.90
CA ILE A 15 12.25 10.99 16.55
C ILE A 15 13.31 11.46 15.56
N VAL A 16 12.86 11.90 14.38
CA VAL A 16 13.74 12.42 13.33
C VAL A 16 13.46 13.91 13.12
N GLU A 17 14.46 14.73 13.32
CA GLU A 17 14.40 16.15 12.97
C GLU A 17 14.53 16.32 11.45
N THR A 18 13.50 16.88 10.83
CA THR A 18 13.39 16.93 9.36
C THR A 18 13.78 18.29 8.77
N GLY A 19 14.10 19.26 9.60
CA GLY A 19 14.51 20.62 9.18
C GLY A 19 13.38 21.65 9.24
N PRO A 20 13.30 22.61 8.30
CA PRO A 20 12.38 23.74 8.36
C PRO A 20 10.90 23.34 8.42
N LEU A 21 10.05 24.29 8.79
CA LEU A 21 8.60 24.10 8.83
C LEU A 21 8.07 23.58 7.49
N GLY A 22 7.31 22.49 7.53
CA GLY A 22 6.75 21.82 6.34
C GLY A 22 7.54 20.59 5.89
N SER A 23 8.85 20.47 6.18
CA SER A 23 9.67 19.34 5.71
C SER A 23 9.17 17.97 6.20
N ALA A 24 8.64 17.88 7.42
CA ALA A 24 8.03 16.65 7.93
C ALA A 24 6.80 16.20 7.11
N HIS A 25 5.98 17.15 6.66
CA HIS A 25 4.84 16.83 5.79
C HIS A 25 5.29 16.34 4.42
N THR A 26 6.30 16.99 3.84
CA THR A 26 6.91 16.57 2.57
C THR A 26 7.44 15.14 2.68
N ILE A 27 8.26 14.85 3.70
CA ILE A 27 8.81 13.51 3.93
C ILE A 27 7.69 12.48 4.14
N LYS A 28 6.63 12.82 4.89
CA LYS A 28 5.48 11.94 5.07
C LYS A 28 4.80 11.60 3.73
N LEU A 29 4.57 12.59 2.87
CA LEU A 29 3.95 12.36 1.55
C LEU A 29 4.83 11.50 0.65
N LEU A 30 6.16 11.72 0.65
CA LEU A 30 7.11 10.89 -0.08
C LEU A 30 7.10 9.44 0.43
N ASN A 31 7.14 9.25 1.75
CA ASN A 31 7.08 7.92 2.36
C ASN A 31 5.76 7.20 2.05
N ASN A 32 4.64 7.91 2.12
CA ASN A 32 3.34 7.35 1.76
C ASN A 32 3.28 6.96 0.28
N PHE A 33 3.82 7.80 -0.61
CA PHE A 33 3.93 7.45 -2.03
C PHE A 33 4.73 6.16 -2.24
N LEU A 34 5.92 6.04 -1.65
CA LEU A 34 6.74 4.83 -1.74
C LEU A 34 5.97 3.59 -1.26
N ALA A 35 5.34 3.67 -0.09
CA ALA A 35 4.57 2.56 0.46
C ALA A 35 3.37 2.19 -0.41
N LEU A 36 2.58 3.17 -0.84
CA LEU A 36 1.34 2.95 -1.60
C LEU A 36 1.61 2.49 -3.03
N ALA A 37 2.61 3.06 -3.71
CA ALA A 37 3.00 2.61 -5.05
C ALA A 37 3.55 1.17 -4.98
N THR A 38 4.39 0.85 -3.99
CA THR A 38 4.84 -0.52 -3.76
C THR A 38 3.66 -1.46 -3.51
N GLY A 39 2.69 -1.07 -2.68
CA GLY A 39 1.49 -1.86 -2.43
C GLY A 39 0.66 -2.10 -3.69
N ALA A 40 0.54 -1.13 -4.58
CA ALA A 40 -0.14 -1.28 -5.87
C ALA A 40 0.58 -2.30 -6.78
N VAL A 41 1.91 -2.19 -6.91
CA VAL A 41 2.73 -3.13 -7.69
C VAL A 41 2.63 -4.56 -7.11
N VAL A 42 2.74 -4.71 -5.81
CA VAL A 42 2.60 -6.01 -5.12
C VAL A 42 1.21 -6.58 -5.31
N GLY A 43 0.18 -5.73 -5.21
CA GLY A 43 -1.21 -6.12 -5.45
C GLY A 43 -1.42 -6.70 -6.84
N GLU A 44 -0.87 -6.08 -7.86
CA GLU A 44 -0.93 -6.53 -9.25
C GLU A 44 -0.13 -7.84 -9.45
N ALA A 45 1.07 -7.95 -8.89
CA ALA A 45 1.90 -9.16 -8.99
C ALA A 45 1.24 -10.38 -8.34
N LEU A 46 0.66 -10.21 -7.13
CA LEU A 46 -0.07 -11.28 -6.45
C LEU A 46 -1.36 -11.65 -7.21
N ALA A 47 -2.07 -10.67 -7.77
CA ALA A 47 -3.24 -10.94 -8.61
C ALA A 47 -2.88 -11.76 -9.85
N ALA A 48 -1.76 -11.42 -10.50
CA ALA A 48 -1.25 -12.19 -11.64
C ALA A 48 -0.88 -13.62 -11.22
N ALA A 49 -0.18 -13.80 -10.10
CA ALA A 49 0.15 -15.12 -9.57
C ALA A 49 -1.12 -15.96 -9.31
N MET A 50 -2.14 -15.37 -8.67
CA MET A 50 -3.43 -16.01 -8.43
C MET A 50 -4.15 -16.41 -9.73
N SER A 51 -4.13 -15.54 -10.74
CA SER A 51 -4.82 -15.78 -12.02
C SER A 51 -4.11 -16.82 -12.89
N LEU A 52 -2.79 -16.92 -12.77
CA LEU A 52 -1.96 -17.92 -13.46
C LEU A 52 -1.89 -19.26 -12.72
N GLY A 53 -2.52 -19.40 -11.54
CA GLY A 53 -2.51 -20.62 -10.74
C GLY A 53 -1.15 -20.93 -10.11
N VAL A 54 -0.32 -19.89 -9.87
CA VAL A 54 0.95 -20.05 -9.17
C VAL A 54 0.69 -20.33 -7.69
N ASP A 55 1.39 -21.30 -7.11
CA ASP A 55 1.37 -21.53 -5.67
C ASP A 55 1.96 -20.31 -4.94
N LEU A 56 1.11 -19.63 -4.17
CA LEU A 56 1.49 -18.40 -3.48
C LEU A 56 2.56 -18.63 -2.40
N SER A 57 2.63 -19.83 -1.81
CA SER A 57 3.67 -20.16 -0.82
C SER A 57 5.04 -20.28 -1.48
N VAL A 58 5.10 -20.87 -2.66
CA VAL A 58 6.31 -20.95 -3.48
C VAL A 58 6.72 -19.58 -4.00
N PHE A 59 5.74 -18.77 -4.44
CA PHE A 59 5.98 -17.39 -4.88
C PHE A 59 6.55 -16.54 -3.74
N ASP A 60 5.95 -16.61 -2.54
CA ASP A 60 6.41 -15.89 -1.35
C ASP A 60 7.85 -16.29 -0.97
N ALA A 61 8.16 -17.61 -0.93
CA ALA A 61 9.49 -18.09 -0.64
C ALA A 61 10.54 -17.54 -1.64
N ALA A 62 10.20 -17.51 -2.92
CA ALA A 62 11.09 -16.97 -3.95
C ALA A 62 11.32 -15.45 -3.78
N VAL A 63 10.25 -14.67 -3.57
CA VAL A 63 10.35 -13.21 -3.42
C VAL A 63 11.16 -12.83 -2.18
N ARG A 64 10.97 -13.55 -1.05
CA ARG A 64 11.69 -13.27 0.21
C ARG A 64 13.20 -13.45 0.11
N THR A 65 13.69 -14.18 -0.87
CA THR A 65 15.13 -14.35 -1.12
C THR A 65 15.70 -13.35 -2.10
N GLY A 66 14.84 -12.54 -2.74
CA GLY A 66 15.20 -11.61 -3.80
C GLY A 66 15.12 -10.14 -3.39
N GLY A 67 15.48 -9.26 -4.34
CA GLY A 67 15.45 -7.80 -4.14
C GLY A 67 14.04 -7.18 -4.11
N ALA A 68 12.98 -7.95 -4.36
CA ALA A 68 11.61 -7.49 -4.32
C ALA A 68 10.96 -7.60 -2.92
N ASP A 69 11.64 -8.24 -1.96
CA ASP A 69 11.15 -8.32 -0.59
C ASP A 69 11.13 -6.93 0.06
N SER A 70 10.00 -6.59 0.66
CA SER A 70 9.79 -5.33 1.36
C SER A 70 8.76 -5.49 2.47
N ALA A 71 8.74 -4.55 3.41
CA ALA A 71 7.70 -4.52 4.46
C ALA A 71 6.29 -4.47 3.85
N MET A 72 6.11 -3.77 2.73
CA MET A 72 4.82 -3.68 2.05
C MET A 72 4.47 -5.00 1.36
N TYR A 73 5.43 -5.64 0.68
CA TYR A 73 5.24 -6.98 0.11
C TYR A 73 4.76 -7.98 1.18
N ARG A 74 5.45 -8.05 2.32
CA ARG A 74 5.13 -8.99 3.41
C ARG A 74 3.72 -8.82 3.95
N ARG A 75 3.20 -7.59 4.03
CA ARG A 75 1.83 -7.29 4.48
C ARG A 75 0.77 -7.81 3.52
N PHE A 76 0.99 -7.64 2.22
CA PHE A 76 0.08 -8.12 1.19
C PHE A 76 0.16 -9.65 1.03
N ALA A 77 1.38 -10.21 1.04
CA ALA A 77 1.59 -11.65 0.98
C ALA A 77 0.99 -12.36 2.19
N HIS A 78 1.12 -11.79 3.40
CA HIS A 78 0.49 -12.33 4.60
C HIS A 78 -1.02 -12.46 4.43
N TRP A 79 -1.67 -11.40 3.95
CA TRP A 79 -3.10 -11.49 3.67
C TRP A 79 -3.44 -12.53 2.58
N ALA A 80 -2.65 -12.59 1.52
CA ALA A 80 -2.89 -13.52 0.42
C ALA A 80 -2.75 -15.00 0.82
N LEU A 81 -1.89 -15.29 1.81
CA LEU A 81 -1.62 -16.63 2.33
C LEU A 81 -2.55 -17.01 3.48
N GLU A 82 -2.77 -16.09 4.42
CA GLU A 82 -3.43 -16.37 5.70
C GLU A 82 -4.85 -15.79 5.81
N GLY A 83 -5.22 -14.88 4.90
CA GLY A 83 -6.49 -14.15 4.97
C GLY A 83 -6.57 -13.09 6.07
N ASP A 84 -5.45 -12.77 6.72
CA ASP A 84 -5.37 -11.81 7.82
C ASP A 84 -4.91 -10.43 7.31
N ASP A 85 -5.76 -9.41 7.48
CA ASP A 85 -5.51 -8.02 7.10
C ASP A 85 -5.07 -7.13 8.29
N SER A 86 -4.88 -7.70 9.48
CA SER A 86 -4.53 -6.98 10.71
C SER A 86 -3.18 -6.27 10.63
N HIS A 87 -2.28 -6.76 9.80
CA HIS A 87 -0.92 -6.22 9.63
C HIS A 87 -0.87 -4.91 8.83
N PHE A 88 -1.94 -4.51 8.13
CA PHE A 88 -2.01 -3.26 7.40
C PHE A 88 -3.44 -2.73 7.24
N GLN A 89 -3.89 -1.95 8.21
CA GLN A 89 -5.27 -1.47 8.33
C GLN A 89 -5.49 -0.10 7.66
N ALA A 90 -4.90 0.10 6.48
CA ALA A 90 -5.18 1.27 5.66
C ALA A 90 -6.13 0.90 4.51
N THR A 91 -7.24 1.64 4.38
CA THR A 91 -8.28 1.36 3.37
C THR A 91 -7.88 1.85 1.98
N MET A 92 -8.51 1.30 0.92
CA MET A 92 -8.33 1.77 -0.46
C MET A 92 -8.55 3.29 -0.57
N ARG A 93 -9.58 3.82 0.10
CA ARG A 93 -9.90 5.25 0.12
C ARG A 93 -8.80 6.10 0.76
N ILE A 94 -8.14 5.59 1.79
CA ILE A 94 -6.98 6.28 2.41
C ILE A 94 -5.82 6.33 1.42
N GLY A 95 -5.53 5.22 0.72
CA GLY A 95 -4.48 5.18 -0.31
C GLY A 95 -4.73 6.19 -1.43
N GLU A 96 -5.94 6.21 -1.97
CA GLU A 96 -6.34 7.18 -3.01
C GLU A 96 -6.17 8.63 -2.53
N LYS A 97 -6.58 8.94 -1.30
CA LYS A 97 -6.44 10.26 -0.70
C LYS A 97 -4.96 10.67 -0.55
N ASP A 98 -4.12 9.78 -0.03
CA ASP A 98 -2.72 10.10 0.26
C ASP A 98 -1.88 10.25 -1.03
N LEU A 99 -2.14 9.43 -2.05
CA LEU A 99 -1.54 9.59 -3.38
C LEU A 99 -1.99 10.90 -4.04
N ARG A 100 -3.23 11.31 -3.86
CA ARG A 100 -3.70 12.62 -4.35
C ARG A 100 -2.91 13.77 -3.72
N TYR A 101 -2.64 13.74 -2.43
CA TYR A 101 -1.83 14.79 -1.78
C TYR A 101 -0.38 14.79 -2.27
N TYR A 102 0.22 13.61 -2.46
CA TYR A 102 1.54 13.50 -3.07
C TYR A 102 1.57 14.13 -4.47
N ARG A 103 0.56 13.80 -5.32
CA ARG A 103 0.47 14.34 -6.68
C ARG A 103 0.32 15.86 -6.69
N GLN A 104 -0.50 16.44 -5.81
CA GLN A 104 -0.62 17.89 -5.67
C GLN A 104 0.72 18.56 -5.27
N MET A 105 1.47 17.94 -4.38
CA MET A 105 2.79 18.42 -4.00
C MET A 105 3.80 18.33 -5.16
N ALA A 106 3.80 17.21 -5.88
CA ALA A 106 4.69 16.99 -7.02
C ALA A 106 4.36 17.90 -8.20
N ASP A 107 3.06 18.13 -8.47
CA ASP A 107 2.57 19.06 -9.50
C ASP A 107 3.03 20.50 -9.23
N ALA A 108 2.98 20.95 -7.98
CA ALA A 108 3.51 22.24 -7.58
C ALA A 108 5.04 22.38 -7.77
N ALA A 109 5.75 21.27 -7.91
CA ALA A 109 7.17 21.19 -8.22
C ALA A 109 7.44 20.84 -9.71
N GLU A 110 6.41 20.83 -10.55
CA GLU A 110 6.46 20.48 -11.97
C GLU A 110 7.07 19.08 -12.24
N LEU A 111 6.92 18.15 -11.27
CA LEU A 111 7.47 16.80 -11.35
C LEU A 111 6.45 15.83 -11.99
N PRO A 112 6.82 15.06 -13.05
CA PRO A 112 5.97 14.02 -13.60
C PRO A 112 5.64 12.92 -12.56
N THR A 113 4.37 12.48 -12.51
CA THR A 113 3.87 11.56 -11.46
C THR A 113 3.34 10.23 -12.00
N ALA A 114 3.90 9.71 -13.10
CA ALA A 114 3.39 8.52 -13.79
C ALA A 114 3.10 7.32 -12.86
N MET A 115 4.00 7.01 -11.92
CA MET A 115 3.81 5.90 -11.00
C MET A 115 2.73 6.17 -9.94
N ALA A 116 2.64 7.41 -9.44
CA ALA A 116 1.58 7.79 -8.53
C ALA A 116 0.21 7.81 -9.22
N ASP A 117 0.16 8.18 -10.48
CA ASP A 117 -1.06 8.14 -11.30
C ASP A 117 -1.53 6.71 -11.49
N ALA A 118 -0.66 5.80 -11.89
CA ALA A 118 -0.97 4.38 -12.05
C ALA A 118 -1.47 3.76 -10.74
N ALA A 119 -0.75 3.95 -9.62
CA ALA A 119 -1.16 3.46 -8.32
C ALA A 119 -2.52 4.05 -7.88
N THR A 120 -2.76 5.36 -8.13
CA THR A 120 -4.04 6.01 -7.82
C THR A 120 -5.19 5.36 -8.60
N GLN A 121 -4.98 5.02 -9.88
CA GLN A 121 -6.02 4.38 -10.69
C GLN A 121 -6.40 2.98 -10.16
N LEU A 122 -5.44 2.18 -9.68
CA LEU A 122 -5.75 0.87 -9.10
C LEU A 122 -6.59 0.98 -7.82
N TYR A 123 -6.22 1.86 -6.89
CA TYR A 123 -7.02 2.07 -5.66
C TYR A 123 -8.40 2.68 -5.95
N ARG A 124 -8.47 3.58 -6.93
CA ARG A 124 -9.74 4.15 -7.39
C ARG A 124 -10.64 3.11 -8.02
N LEU A 125 -10.10 2.24 -8.88
CA LEU A 125 -10.83 1.13 -9.47
C LEU A 125 -11.43 0.23 -8.38
N ALA A 126 -10.62 -0.21 -7.41
CA ALA A 126 -11.11 -0.98 -6.27
C ALA A 126 -12.22 -0.23 -5.49
N SER A 127 -12.05 1.08 -5.28
CA SER A 127 -13.06 1.92 -4.60
C SER A 127 -14.37 1.99 -5.39
N GLN A 128 -14.33 2.14 -6.72
CA GLN A 128 -15.49 2.20 -7.59
C GLN A 128 -16.24 0.86 -7.68
N LEU A 129 -15.52 -0.25 -7.53
CA LEU A 129 -16.10 -1.59 -7.44
C LEU A 129 -16.73 -1.91 -6.07
N GLY A 130 -16.82 -0.94 -5.16
CA GLY A 130 -17.46 -1.09 -3.86
C GLY A 130 -16.50 -1.40 -2.70
N HIS A 131 -15.19 -1.53 -2.96
CA HIS A 131 -14.18 -1.92 -1.97
C HIS A 131 -13.50 -0.75 -1.24
N ALA A 132 -14.04 0.47 -1.32
CA ALA A 132 -13.43 1.69 -0.77
C ALA A 132 -13.07 1.60 0.73
N ARG A 133 -13.83 0.82 1.51
CA ARG A 133 -13.64 0.64 2.95
C ARG A 133 -12.81 -0.59 3.33
N GLN A 134 -12.50 -1.46 2.37
CA GLN A 134 -11.64 -2.61 2.61
C GLN A 134 -10.18 -2.19 2.71
N PHE A 135 -9.39 -2.96 3.46
CA PHE A 135 -7.97 -2.72 3.61
C PHE A 135 -7.22 -3.09 2.33
N MET A 136 -6.14 -2.37 2.05
CA MET A 136 -5.38 -2.49 0.80
C MET A 136 -4.84 -3.90 0.51
N PRO A 137 -4.46 -4.75 1.49
CA PRO A 137 -4.01 -6.10 1.21
C PRO A 137 -5.03 -6.98 0.47
N VAL A 138 -6.30 -6.58 0.43
CA VAL A 138 -7.36 -7.26 -0.36
C VAL A 138 -7.25 -6.98 -1.87
N LEU A 139 -6.50 -5.98 -2.29
CA LEU A 139 -6.36 -5.56 -3.70
C LEU A 139 -6.04 -6.71 -4.67
N PRO A 140 -5.12 -7.66 -4.36
CA PRO A 140 -4.84 -8.79 -5.25
C PRO A 140 -6.08 -9.59 -5.63
N SER A 141 -6.95 -9.91 -4.67
CA SER A 141 -8.18 -10.67 -4.94
C SER A 141 -9.17 -9.89 -5.79
N ILE A 142 -9.29 -8.57 -5.58
CA ILE A 142 -10.13 -7.70 -6.39
C ILE A 142 -9.65 -7.72 -7.84
N LEU A 143 -8.35 -7.52 -8.07
CA LEU A 143 -7.78 -7.51 -9.42
C LEU A 143 -7.89 -8.88 -10.10
N ALA A 144 -7.62 -9.97 -9.38
CA ALA A 144 -7.73 -11.33 -9.91
C ALA A 144 -9.17 -11.67 -10.30
N SER A 145 -10.18 -11.21 -9.54
CA SER A 145 -11.59 -11.43 -9.88
C SER A 145 -12.01 -10.73 -11.16
N LEU A 146 -11.38 -9.63 -11.54
CA LEU A 146 -11.62 -8.95 -12.81
C LEU A 146 -11.09 -9.73 -14.00
N ALA A 147 -10.02 -10.51 -13.82
CA ALA A 147 -9.38 -11.27 -14.90
C ALA A 147 -10.19 -12.51 -15.30
N ASP A 148 -10.81 -13.20 -14.34
CA ASP A 148 -11.54 -14.45 -14.60
C ASP A 148 -13.06 -14.32 -14.49
N GLY A 149 -13.58 -13.14 -14.19
CA GLY A 149 -15.02 -12.86 -14.03
C GLY A 149 -15.65 -13.60 -12.85
N ARG A 150 -14.86 -14.22 -11.98
CA ARG A 150 -15.32 -14.94 -10.79
C ARG A 150 -15.13 -14.08 -9.56
N GLU A 151 -16.19 -13.86 -8.81
CA GLU A 151 -16.10 -13.29 -7.48
C GLU A 151 -15.29 -14.27 -6.61
N ARG A 152 -14.02 -13.96 -6.37
CA ARG A 152 -13.19 -14.75 -5.45
C ARG A 152 -13.66 -14.45 -4.04
N ALA A 153 -14.07 -15.49 -3.33
CA ALA A 153 -14.45 -15.36 -1.93
C ALA A 153 -13.27 -14.70 -1.17
N LEU A 154 -13.50 -13.48 -0.67
CA LEU A 154 -12.58 -12.88 0.27
C LEU A 154 -12.58 -13.75 1.52
N PRO A 155 -11.41 -14.03 2.14
CA PRO A 155 -11.38 -14.74 3.41
C PRO A 155 -12.36 -14.05 4.36
N ARG A 156 -13.33 -14.80 4.85
CA ARG A 156 -14.31 -14.27 5.83
C ARG A 156 -13.61 -14.21 7.17
N ARG A 157 -13.70 -13.04 7.82
CA ARG A 157 -13.46 -12.97 9.25
C ARG A 157 -14.51 -13.87 9.92
N GLU A 158 -14.06 -14.93 10.58
CA GLU A 158 -14.87 -15.61 11.59
C GLU A 158 -14.97 -14.74 12.85
#